data_57a2e229344f85557fb2f855606e41f7
#
_entry.id   57a2e229344f85557fb2f855606e41f7
#
_cell.length_a   1.000
_cell.length_b   1.000
_cell.length_c   1.000
_cell.angle_alpha   90.00
_cell.angle_beta   90.00
_cell.angle_gamma   90.00
#
_symmetry.space_group_name_H-M   'P 1'
#
loop_
_entity.id
_entity.type
_entity.pdbx_description
1 polymer ?
#
loop_
_entity_poly.entity_id
_entity_poly.type
_entity_poly.pdbx_seq_one_letter_code
_entity_poly.pdbx_strand_id
1 'polypeptide(L)'
;MKKIAYRLPLALAGLLAGLGPLGPAQAADEWEVAVTPYLWASGMKGDTQAGRLPKTSVDMKFSDIMDTLDFGLMGQLEARKNRWGVFVDAIYMKLSDSAEASPAVLGGSPDLHAKAKIKQSTLAAALTYRALEGPSPVDLFGGLRYTKLDIDVALDASVFGGAANLQVKRDATKDWVDPYIGVRAQHRLNDKWTLVGYGDVGGFGVGADFTWQASLGANYDLSKTTSASFGYRYFSVDYDHDGFLYDMENEGLYLGVTFRF
;
A
#
# COMPACT_ATOMS: atom_id res chain seq x y z
N MET A 1 26.32 -23.94 1.71
CA MET A 1 25.09 -23.78 2.52
C MET A 1 25.30 -22.63 3.50
N LYS A 2 24.97 -21.41 3.12
CA LYS A 2 25.04 -20.22 4.00
C LYS A 2 23.65 -20.01 4.61
N LYS A 3 23.54 -20.11 5.92
CA LYS A 3 22.33 -19.78 6.68
C LYS A 3 22.18 -18.26 6.70
N ILE A 4 21.23 -17.72 5.95
CA ILE A 4 20.83 -16.32 6.02
C ILE A 4 19.90 -16.20 7.22
N ALA A 5 20.36 -15.53 8.25
CA ALA A 5 19.55 -15.17 9.42
C ALA A 5 18.68 -13.98 9.07
N TYR A 6 17.40 -14.19 8.93
CA TYR A 6 16.41 -13.13 8.75
C TYR A 6 16.35 -12.26 10.03
N ARG A 7 16.86 -11.05 9.96
CA ARG A 7 16.62 -10.03 10.97
C ARG A 7 15.39 -9.22 10.52
N LEU A 8 14.22 -9.54 11.07
CA LEU A 8 13.06 -8.65 11.00
C LEU A 8 13.47 -7.30 11.64
N PRO A 9 13.29 -6.17 10.95
CA PRO A 9 13.50 -4.87 11.59
C PRO A 9 12.35 -4.61 12.56
N LEU A 10 12.63 -4.64 13.86
CA LEU A 10 11.73 -4.22 14.95
C LEU A 10 11.59 -2.69 14.96
N ALA A 11 11.10 -2.09 13.88
CA ALA A 11 10.92 -0.65 13.77
C ALA A 11 9.49 -0.17 14.13
N LEU A 12 8.61 -1.08 14.55
CA LEU A 12 7.21 -0.75 14.86
C LEU A 12 6.99 -0.19 16.27
N ALA A 13 8.01 -0.18 17.13
CA ALA A 13 7.85 0.20 18.54
C ALA A 13 7.96 1.71 18.83
N GLY A 14 8.35 2.53 17.86
CA GLY A 14 8.67 3.95 18.10
C GLY A 14 7.52 4.96 17.95
N LEU A 15 6.41 4.59 17.30
CA LEU A 15 5.34 5.55 16.98
C LEU A 15 4.27 5.71 18.09
N LEU A 16 4.25 4.84 19.09
CA LEU A 16 3.25 4.84 20.17
C LEU A 16 3.63 5.66 21.40
N ALA A 17 4.84 6.23 21.46
CA ALA A 17 5.35 6.91 22.67
C ALA A 17 4.85 8.35 22.88
N GLY A 18 4.03 8.89 21.97
CA GLY A 18 3.52 10.27 22.03
C GLY A 18 2.06 10.45 22.45
N LEU A 19 1.29 9.38 22.58
CA LEU A 19 -0.10 9.45 23.00
C LEU A 19 -0.17 9.25 24.53
N GLY A 20 -0.23 10.37 25.26
CA GLY A 20 -0.48 10.35 26.70
C GLY A 20 -1.81 9.66 27.04
N PRO A 21 -2.02 9.23 28.30
CA PRO A 21 -3.26 8.57 28.70
C PRO A 21 -4.45 9.52 28.53
N LEU A 22 -5.28 9.26 27.53
CA LEU A 22 -6.61 9.85 27.42
C LEU A 22 -7.45 9.21 28.54
N GLY A 23 -8.00 10.03 29.42
CA GLY A 23 -8.78 9.59 30.60
C GLY A 23 -10.04 8.80 30.23
N PRO A 24 -10.74 8.19 31.21
CA PRO A 24 -11.88 7.31 30.96
C PRO A 24 -13.04 8.06 30.31
N ALA A 25 -13.53 7.53 29.19
CA ALA A 25 -14.62 8.05 28.39
C ALA A 25 -15.94 8.09 29.15
N GLN A 26 -16.59 9.25 29.16
CA GLN A 26 -18.01 9.42 29.47
C GLN A 26 -18.80 9.46 28.15
N ALA A 27 -19.96 8.80 28.16
CA ALA A 27 -20.73 8.42 27.01
C ALA A 27 -21.28 9.58 26.14
N ALA A 28 -21.38 9.35 24.86
CA ALA A 28 -22.22 9.95 23.82
C ALA A 28 -21.84 11.29 23.19
N ASP A 29 -20.82 12.02 23.65
CA ASP A 29 -20.37 13.25 22.98
C ASP A 29 -18.83 13.35 22.78
N GLU A 30 -18.13 12.25 22.95
CA GLU A 30 -16.67 12.16 22.80
C GLU A 30 -16.26 11.55 21.45
N TRP A 31 -15.05 11.90 21.00
CA TRP A 31 -14.46 11.30 19.83
C TRP A 31 -13.95 9.89 20.12
N GLU A 32 -14.38 8.92 19.35
CA GLU A 32 -13.81 7.59 19.30
C GLU A 32 -12.66 7.61 18.29
N VAL A 33 -11.44 7.33 18.74
CA VAL A 33 -10.24 7.31 17.89
C VAL A 33 -9.72 5.88 17.81
N ALA A 34 -9.40 5.43 16.60
CA ALA A 34 -8.79 4.14 16.34
C ALA A 34 -7.57 4.29 15.46
N VAL A 35 -6.48 3.62 15.83
CA VAL A 35 -5.23 3.54 15.07
C VAL A 35 -4.96 2.07 14.74
N THR A 36 -4.71 1.78 13.47
CA THR A 36 -4.50 0.41 12.99
C THR A 36 -3.23 0.32 12.17
N PRO A 37 -2.05 0.07 12.77
CA PRO A 37 -0.92 -0.42 12.01
C PRO A 37 -1.27 -1.78 11.38
N TYR A 38 -0.90 -1.97 10.12
CA TYR A 38 -1.16 -3.21 9.41
C TYR A 38 -0.05 -3.55 8.41
N LEU A 39 -0.07 -4.79 7.94
CA LEU A 39 0.72 -5.28 6.82
C LEU A 39 -0.24 -5.79 5.75
N TRP A 40 0.05 -5.48 4.51
CA TRP A 40 -0.64 -6.02 3.35
C TRP A 40 0.35 -6.83 2.52
N ALA A 41 0.18 -8.14 2.57
CA ALA A 41 0.99 -9.11 1.85
C ALA A 41 0.52 -9.18 0.38
N SER A 42 0.71 -8.09 -0.34
CA SER A 42 0.23 -7.89 -1.70
C SER A 42 1.23 -8.41 -2.72
N GLY A 43 0.76 -9.14 -3.73
CA GLY A 43 1.40 -9.22 -5.03
C GLY A 43 1.04 -7.99 -5.87
N MET A 44 1.68 -7.83 -7.02
CA MET A 44 1.48 -6.74 -7.98
C MET A 44 1.50 -7.32 -9.38
N LYS A 45 0.46 -7.05 -10.17
CA LYS A 45 0.37 -7.51 -11.56
C LYS A 45 -0.21 -6.40 -12.43
N GLY A 46 0.30 -6.29 -13.67
CA GLY A 46 -0.22 -5.29 -14.60
C GLY A 46 0.82 -4.82 -15.59
N ASP A 47 0.58 -3.65 -16.16
CA ASP A 47 1.39 -3.05 -17.19
C ASP A 47 1.80 -1.63 -16.80
N THR A 48 3.04 -1.27 -17.11
CA THR A 48 3.54 0.09 -16.92
C THR A 48 4.35 0.56 -18.12
N GLN A 49 4.30 1.86 -18.38
CA GLN A 49 5.10 2.51 -19.43
C GLN A 49 5.46 3.92 -19.00
N ALA A 50 6.68 4.34 -19.23
CA ALA A 50 7.14 5.71 -18.96
C ALA A 50 7.67 6.36 -20.27
N GLY A 51 6.99 7.38 -20.74
CA GLY A 51 7.34 8.12 -21.93
C GLY A 51 7.37 7.23 -23.19
N ARG A 52 8.51 7.22 -23.86
CA ARG A 52 8.73 6.44 -25.10
C ARG A 52 9.32 5.04 -24.85
N LEU A 53 9.47 4.63 -23.60
CA LEU A 53 9.94 3.29 -23.29
C LEU A 53 8.89 2.25 -23.70
N PRO A 54 9.31 1.01 -24.02
CA PRO A 54 8.36 -0.06 -24.27
C PRO A 54 7.46 -0.31 -23.06
N LYS A 55 6.21 -0.68 -23.32
CA LYS A 55 5.30 -1.18 -22.30
C LYS A 55 5.91 -2.42 -21.65
N THR A 56 5.94 -2.45 -20.33
CA THR A 56 6.52 -3.53 -19.53
C THR A 56 5.45 -4.15 -18.67
N SER A 57 5.28 -5.45 -18.77
CA SER A 57 4.39 -6.21 -17.89
C SER A 57 5.12 -6.55 -16.59
N VAL A 58 4.44 -6.34 -15.49
CA VAL A 58 4.87 -6.64 -14.12
C VAL A 58 4.04 -7.81 -13.61
N ASP A 59 4.67 -8.83 -13.04
CA ASP A 59 4.01 -9.93 -12.33
C ASP A 59 4.91 -10.33 -11.15
N MET A 60 4.67 -9.69 -10.01
CA MET A 60 5.44 -9.88 -8.78
C MET A 60 4.55 -10.51 -7.71
N LYS A 61 4.94 -11.66 -7.21
CA LYS A 61 4.31 -12.27 -6.04
C LYS A 61 4.73 -11.53 -4.78
N PHE A 62 3.98 -11.71 -3.71
CA PHE A 62 4.34 -11.17 -2.40
C PHE A 62 5.76 -11.56 -1.96
N SER A 63 6.21 -12.80 -2.23
CA SER A 63 7.58 -13.26 -1.96
C SER A 63 8.63 -12.38 -2.63
N ASP A 64 8.41 -12.05 -3.90
CA ASP A 64 9.34 -11.27 -4.71
C ASP A 64 9.42 -9.82 -4.21
N ILE A 65 8.25 -9.28 -3.78
CA ILE A 65 8.18 -7.97 -3.14
C ILE A 65 8.93 -7.97 -1.80
N MET A 66 8.79 -9.04 -1.00
CA MET A 66 9.49 -9.13 0.30
C MET A 66 11.00 -9.28 0.14
N ASP A 67 11.47 -9.96 -0.91
CA ASP A 67 12.90 -10.11 -1.21
C ASP A 67 13.55 -8.77 -1.63
N THR A 68 12.76 -7.86 -2.21
CA THR A 68 13.20 -6.54 -2.69
C THR A 68 12.82 -5.39 -1.75
N LEU A 69 12.07 -5.67 -0.68
CA LEU A 69 11.56 -4.65 0.24
C LEU A 69 12.65 -4.11 1.16
N ASP A 70 13.02 -2.85 0.97
CA ASP A 70 13.90 -2.11 1.87
C ASP A 70 13.15 -1.64 3.12
N PHE A 71 11.93 -1.11 2.91
CA PHE A 71 11.10 -0.54 3.99
C PHE A 71 9.63 -0.49 3.57
N GLY A 72 8.74 -0.77 4.52
CA GLY A 72 7.29 -0.63 4.37
C GLY A 72 6.64 -0.13 5.65
N LEU A 73 5.72 0.81 5.51
CA LEU A 73 4.89 1.33 6.60
C LEU A 73 3.46 1.44 6.10
N MET A 74 2.52 0.84 6.85
CA MET A 74 1.10 0.89 6.53
C MET A 74 0.29 1.13 7.79
N GLY A 75 -0.69 2.02 7.72
CA GLY A 75 -1.52 2.32 8.88
C GLY A 75 -2.78 3.08 8.54
N GLN A 76 -3.79 2.88 9.36
CA GLN A 76 -5.06 3.58 9.30
C GLN A 76 -5.30 4.35 10.58
N LEU A 77 -5.93 5.51 10.43
CA LEU A 77 -6.46 6.33 11.51
C LEU A 77 -7.94 6.58 11.24
N GLU A 78 -8.76 6.32 12.21
CA GLU A 78 -10.18 6.68 12.19
C GLU A 78 -10.52 7.48 13.44
N ALA A 79 -11.24 8.58 13.27
CA ALA A 79 -11.83 9.33 14.37
C ALA A 79 -13.30 9.56 14.07
N ARG A 80 -14.18 9.24 15.02
CA ARG A 80 -15.63 9.31 14.88
C ARG A 80 -16.25 10.03 16.03
N LYS A 81 -17.25 10.86 15.73
CA LYS A 81 -18.16 11.43 16.70
C LYS A 81 -19.59 11.26 16.18
N ASN A 82 -20.40 10.50 16.90
CA ASN A 82 -21.76 10.14 16.47
C ASN A 82 -21.72 9.43 15.08
N ARG A 83 -22.46 9.97 14.11
CA ARG A 83 -22.53 9.42 12.74
C ARG A 83 -21.42 9.89 11.84
N TRP A 84 -20.70 10.95 12.18
CA TRP A 84 -19.65 11.53 11.33
C TRP A 84 -18.27 11.13 11.80
N GLY A 85 -17.37 10.95 10.88
CA GLY A 85 -15.98 10.67 11.17
C GLY A 85 -15.05 11.08 10.04
N VAL A 86 -13.77 10.90 10.32
CA VAL A 86 -12.69 11.01 9.36
C VAL A 86 -11.92 9.70 9.33
N PHE A 87 -11.45 9.35 8.15
CA PHE A 87 -10.67 8.15 7.91
C PHE A 87 -9.43 8.52 7.11
N VAL A 88 -8.29 7.97 7.49
CA VAL A 88 -7.02 8.11 6.77
C VAL A 88 -6.40 6.73 6.65
N ASP A 89 -5.94 6.38 5.44
CA ASP A 89 -5.15 5.18 5.14
C ASP A 89 -3.84 5.59 4.47
N ALA A 90 -2.72 5.21 5.03
CA ALA A 90 -1.39 5.54 4.54
C ALA A 90 -0.61 4.27 4.24
N ILE A 91 -0.03 4.20 3.04
CA ILE A 91 0.87 3.13 2.60
C ILE A 91 2.14 3.79 2.07
N TYR A 92 3.27 3.35 2.58
CA TYR A 92 4.59 3.70 2.04
C TYR A 92 5.39 2.42 1.85
N MET A 93 5.93 2.22 0.64
CA MET A 93 6.82 1.11 0.31
C MET A 93 8.04 1.62 -0.46
N LYS A 94 9.18 1.04 -0.15
CA LYS A 94 10.43 1.25 -0.88
C LYS A 94 11.00 -0.11 -1.24
N LEU A 95 11.12 -0.35 -2.54
CA LEU A 95 11.65 -1.56 -3.13
C LEU A 95 12.98 -1.25 -3.83
N SER A 96 13.95 -2.15 -3.73
CA SER A 96 15.20 -2.08 -4.48
C SER A 96 15.55 -3.46 -5.02
N ASP A 97 15.83 -3.53 -6.30
CA ASP A 97 16.28 -4.76 -6.96
C ASP A 97 17.52 -4.50 -7.80
N SER A 98 18.34 -5.53 -7.97
CA SER A 98 19.52 -5.48 -8.82
C SER A 98 19.68 -6.79 -9.57
N ALA A 99 19.91 -6.69 -10.87
CA ALA A 99 20.18 -7.81 -11.74
C ALA A 99 21.56 -7.67 -12.38
N GLU A 100 22.27 -8.79 -12.48
CA GLU A 100 23.56 -8.90 -13.16
C GLU A 100 23.43 -9.89 -14.30
N ALA A 101 23.96 -9.55 -15.46
CA ALA A 101 23.99 -10.42 -16.61
C ALA A 101 25.32 -10.24 -17.36
N SER A 102 25.89 -11.35 -17.81
CA SER A 102 27.10 -11.37 -18.64
C SER A 102 26.81 -12.20 -19.89
N PRO A 103 25.99 -11.68 -20.83
CA PRO A 103 25.67 -12.43 -22.05
C PRO A 103 26.91 -12.65 -22.90
N ALA A 104 27.11 -13.90 -23.36
CA ALA A 104 28.18 -14.23 -24.27
C ALA A 104 27.89 -13.63 -25.65
N VAL A 105 28.75 -12.72 -26.11
CA VAL A 105 28.69 -12.15 -27.47
C VAL A 105 30.03 -12.34 -28.18
N LEU A 106 30.01 -12.33 -29.52
CA LEU A 106 31.24 -12.37 -30.34
C LEU A 106 32.15 -11.17 -30.01
N GLY A 107 33.29 -11.44 -29.37
CA GLY A 107 34.26 -10.41 -28.95
C GLY A 107 34.41 -10.18 -27.48
N GLY A 108 33.69 -10.95 -26.63
CA GLY A 108 33.74 -10.88 -25.16
C GLY A 108 32.36 -10.87 -24.53
N SER A 109 32.30 -11.12 -23.24
CA SER A 109 31.05 -11.02 -22.46
C SER A 109 31.00 -9.64 -21.83
N PRO A 110 30.05 -8.75 -22.20
CA PRO A 110 29.84 -7.52 -21.47
C PRO A 110 29.26 -7.84 -20.07
N ASP A 111 29.74 -7.14 -19.05
CA ASP A 111 29.13 -7.17 -17.73
C ASP A 111 28.05 -6.10 -17.68
N LEU A 112 26.81 -6.53 -17.45
CA LEU A 112 25.65 -5.67 -17.33
C LEU A 112 25.14 -5.70 -15.89
N HIS A 113 25.07 -4.53 -15.26
CA HIS A 113 24.47 -4.35 -13.95
C HIS A 113 23.27 -3.42 -14.07
N ALA A 114 22.10 -3.95 -13.79
CA ALA A 114 20.86 -3.16 -13.72
C ALA A 114 20.44 -2.99 -12.26
N LYS A 115 20.07 -1.78 -11.88
CA LYS A 115 19.49 -1.46 -10.56
C LYS A 115 18.19 -0.73 -10.76
N ALA A 116 17.15 -1.17 -10.07
CA ALA A 116 15.87 -0.50 -10.02
C ALA A 116 15.50 -0.18 -8.56
N LYS A 117 14.99 1.02 -8.34
CA LYS A 117 14.41 1.43 -7.06
C LYS A 117 13.04 2.01 -7.33
N ILE A 118 12.06 1.56 -6.56
CA ILE A 118 10.68 2.05 -6.64
C ILE A 118 10.27 2.49 -5.25
N LYS A 119 9.78 3.73 -5.12
CA LYS A 119 9.12 4.21 -3.93
C LYS A 119 7.67 4.49 -4.28
N GLN A 120 6.77 3.89 -3.55
CA GLN A 120 5.34 4.12 -3.67
C GLN A 120 4.81 4.71 -2.38
N SER A 121 4.07 5.80 -2.50
CA SER A 121 3.34 6.42 -1.40
C SER A 121 1.88 6.55 -1.79
N THR A 122 0.97 6.09 -0.93
CA THR A 122 -0.46 6.28 -1.11
C THR A 122 -1.04 6.82 0.19
N LEU A 123 -1.78 7.93 0.11
CA LEU A 123 -2.48 8.54 1.23
C LEU A 123 -3.93 8.76 0.84
N ALA A 124 -4.85 8.02 1.44
CA ALA A 124 -6.28 8.23 1.28
C ALA A 124 -6.84 8.93 2.52
N ALA A 125 -7.64 9.96 2.32
CA ALA A 125 -8.36 10.67 3.38
C ALA A 125 -9.83 10.83 2.99
N ALA A 126 -10.75 10.53 3.91
CA ALA A 126 -12.19 10.61 3.67
C ALA A 126 -12.96 11.15 4.87
N LEU A 127 -14.07 11.79 4.57
CA LEU A 127 -15.19 11.93 5.51
C LEU A 127 -15.99 10.63 5.51
N THR A 128 -16.43 10.22 6.68
CA THR A 128 -17.27 9.03 6.83
C THR A 128 -18.62 9.40 7.48
N TYR A 129 -19.65 8.72 7.02
CA TYR A 129 -21.00 8.86 7.58
C TYR A 129 -21.60 7.50 7.88
N ARG A 130 -22.00 7.26 9.14
CA ARG A 130 -22.68 6.04 9.56
C ARG A 130 -24.13 6.08 9.13
N ALA A 131 -24.43 5.45 7.99
CA ALA A 131 -25.77 5.38 7.43
C ALA A 131 -26.68 4.44 8.23
N LEU A 132 -26.15 3.29 8.66
CA LEU A 132 -26.85 2.33 9.52
C LEU A 132 -26.08 2.13 10.82
N GLU A 133 -26.80 2.11 11.92
CA GLU A 133 -26.29 1.85 13.27
C GLU A 133 -26.68 0.44 13.75
N GLY A 134 -26.21 0.04 14.94
CA GLY A 134 -26.55 -1.24 15.56
C GLY A 134 -25.51 -2.32 15.33
N PRO A 135 -25.87 -3.61 15.39
CA PRO A 135 -24.92 -4.73 15.33
C PRO A 135 -24.32 -4.95 13.95
N SER A 136 -24.90 -4.33 12.93
CA SER A 136 -24.41 -4.40 11.53
C SER A 136 -24.32 -2.99 10.93
N PRO A 137 -23.40 -2.14 11.42
CA PRO A 137 -23.28 -0.78 10.94
C PRO A 137 -22.79 -0.73 9.50
N VAL A 138 -23.26 0.31 8.78
CA VAL A 138 -22.81 0.62 7.42
C VAL A 138 -22.31 2.06 7.41
N ASP A 139 -21.07 2.24 7.00
CA ASP A 139 -20.40 3.53 6.84
C ASP A 139 -20.23 3.86 5.36
N LEU A 140 -20.55 5.07 4.95
CA LEU A 140 -20.26 5.64 3.63
C LEU A 140 -19.01 6.48 3.73
N PHE A 141 -18.21 6.49 2.64
CA PHE A 141 -16.95 7.23 2.53
C PHE A 141 -17.00 8.16 1.33
N GLY A 142 -16.44 9.34 1.47
CA GLY A 142 -16.18 10.26 0.37
C GLY A 142 -14.90 11.02 0.63
N GLY A 143 -13.93 10.95 -0.30
CA GLY A 143 -12.60 11.47 -0.03
C GLY A 143 -11.70 11.59 -1.23
N LEU A 144 -10.42 11.77 -0.94
CA LEU A 144 -9.33 11.90 -1.92
C LEU A 144 -8.24 10.87 -1.59
N ARG A 145 -7.66 10.30 -2.64
CA ARG A 145 -6.51 9.40 -2.59
C ARG A 145 -5.37 10.02 -3.37
N TYR A 146 -4.29 10.37 -2.71
CA TYR A 146 -3.04 10.80 -3.31
C TYR A 146 -2.14 9.60 -3.53
N THR A 147 -1.61 9.43 -4.73
CA THR A 147 -0.64 8.41 -5.09
C THR A 147 0.60 9.07 -5.66
N LYS A 148 1.79 8.63 -5.22
CA LYS A 148 3.07 9.06 -5.74
C LYS A 148 3.96 7.84 -5.98
N LEU A 149 4.57 7.82 -7.17
CA LEU A 149 5.55 6.82 -7.60
C LEU A 149 6.85 7.54 -7.95
N ASP A 150 7.95 7.17 -7.29
CA ASP A 150 9.32 7.56 -7.66
C ASP A 150 10.04 6.30 -8.16
N ILE A 151 10.51 6.32 -9.40
CA ILE A 151 11.17 5.21 -10.07
C ILE A 151 12.57 5.64 -10.47
N ASP A 152 13.60 5.01 -9.93
CA ASP A 152 15.00 5.22 -10.29
C ASP A 152 15.53 3.95 -10.96
N VAL A 153 16.04 4.06 -12.18
CA VAL A 153 16.69 2.97 -12.91
C VAL A 153 18.10 3.36 -13.26
N ALA A 154 19.07 2.50 -12.94
CA ALA A 154 20.45 2.64 -13.35
C ALA A 154 20.90 1.38 -14.13
N LEU A 155 21.51 1.57 -15.26
CA LEU A 155 22.14 0.54 -16.08
C LEU A 155 23.62 0.87 -16.25
N ASP A 156 24.48 -0.02 -15.78
CA ASP A 156 25.92 0.04 -15.97
C ASP A 156 26.32 -1.12 -16.90
N ALA A 157 26.96 -0.83 -18.02
CA ALA A 157 27.47 -1.83 -18.93
C ALA A 157 28.96 -1.62 -19.13
N SER A 158 29.78 -2.68 -18.95
CA SER A 158 31.18 -2.68 -19.25
C SER A 158 31.49 -3.71 -20.36
N VAL A 159 32.28 -3.31 -21.37
CA VAL A 159 32.65 -4.18 -22.47
C VAL A 159 34.17 -4.26 -22.57
N PHE A 160 34.71 -5.34 -23.14
CA PHE A 160 36.14 -5.59 -23.35
C PHE A 160 36.98 -5.48 -22.08
N GLY A 161 36.51 -6.07 -20.96
CA GLY A 161 37.24 -6.04 -19.68
C GLY A 161 37.40 -4.63 -19.08
N GLY A 162 36.44 -3.74 -19.31
CA GLY A 162 36.44 -2.38 -18.77
C GLY A 162 37.05 -1.32 -19.73
N ALA A 163 37.41 -1.70 -20.95
CA ALA A 163 37.93 -0.75 -21.93
C ALA A 163 36.89 0.27 -22.41
N ALA A 164 35.59 -0.07 -22.32
CA ALA A 164 34.49 0.88 -22.54
C ALA A 164 33.39 0.66 -21.48
N ASN A 165 32.95 1.75 -20.86
CA ASN A 165 31.90 1.75 -19.87
C ASN A 165 30.75 2.67 -20.31
N LEU A 166 29.54 2.16 -20.26
CA LEU A 166 28.33 2.91 -20.48
C LEU A 166 27.51 2.94 -19.16
N GLN A 167 27.19 4.13 -18.71
CA GLN A 167 26.31 4.32 -17.56
C GLN A 167 25.08 5.11 -17.99
N VAL A 168 23.91 4.54 -17.79
CA VAL A 168 22.63 5.19 -18.05
C VAL A 168 21.85 5.25 -16.75
N LYS A 169 21.45 6.45 -16.34
CA LYS A 169 20.53 6.66 -15.19
C LYS A 169 19.29 7.36 -15.70
N ARG A 170 18.15 6.90 -15.23
CA ARG A 170 16.84 7.49 -15.48
C ARG A 170 16.07 7.52 -14.18
N ASP A 171 15.46 8.63 -13.91
CA ASP A 171 14.51 8.84 -12.82
C ASP A 171 13.19 9.32 -13.41
N ALA A 172 12.09 8.88 -12.82
CA ALA A 172 10.75 9.32 -13.12
C ALA A 172 9.95 9.46 -11.84
N THR A 173 9.28 10.58 -11.68
CA THR A 173 8.33 10.80 -10.61
C THR A 173 6.98 11.09 -11.23
N LYS A 174 5.95 10.40 -10.77
CA LYS A 174 4.57 10.65 -11.14
C LYS A 174 3.71 10.66 -9.89
N ASP A 175 2.83 11.64 -9.80
CA ASP A 175 1.86 11.74 -8.71
C ASP A 175 0.51 12.25 -9.23
N TRP A 176 -0.55 11.83 -8.55
CA TRP A 176 -1.92 12.23 -8.87
C TRP A 176 -2.83 12.13 -7.65
N VAL A 177 -4.02 12.71 -7.77
CA VAL A 177 -5.09 12.69 -6.76
C VAL A 177 -6.37 12.16 -7.38
N ASP A 178 -6.93 11.12 -6.77
CA ASP A 178 -8.19 10.49 -7.15
C ASP A 178 -9.29 10.85 -6.15
N PRO A 179 -10.39 11.49 -6.57
CA PRO A 179 -11.59 11.46 -5.76
C PRO A 179 -12.13 10.02 -5.68
N TYR A 180 -12.67 9.63 -4.53
CA TYR A 180 -13.26 8.31 -4.37
C TYR A 180 -14.48 8.33 -3.45
N ILE A 181 -15.36 7.37 -3.66
CA ILE A 181 -16.50 7.07 -2.80
C ILE A 181 -16.49 5.57 -2.45
N GLY A 182 -16.92 5.24 -1.24
CA GLY A 182 -16.87 3.86 -0.77
C GLY A 182 -17.92 3.54 0.28
N VAL A 183 -17.99 2.26 0.60
CA VAL A 183 -18.88 1.72 1.63
C VAL A 183 -18.13 0.68 2.45
N ARG A 184 -18.37 0.70 3.76
CA ARG A 184 -17.93 -0.35 4.68
C ARG A 184 -19.13 -0.89 5.42
N ALA A 185 -19.33 -2.20 5.35
CA ALA A 185 -20.32 -2.92 6.13
C ALA A 185 -19.61 -3.78 7.18
N GLN A 186 -20.14 -3.81 8.37
CA GLN A 186 -19.67 -4.66 9.45
C GLN A 186 -20.82 -5.54 9.94
N HIS A 187 -20.52 -6.76 10.37
CA HIS A 187 -21.50 -7.65 10.95
C HIS A 187 -20.92 -8.39 12.16
N ARG A 188 -21.48 -8.11 13.34
CA ARG A 188 -21.05 -8.75 14.58
C ARG A 188 -21.60 -10.16 14.66
N LEU A 189 -20.70 -11.16 14.58
CA LEU A 189 -21.07 -12.57 14.68
C LEU A 189 -21.30 -13.01 16.13
N ASN A 190 -20.48 -12.50 17.04
CA ASN A 190 -20.56 -12.74 18.48
C ASN A 190 -19.76 -11.67 19.25
N ASP A 191 -19.53 -11.88 20.56
CA ASP A 191 -18.84 -10.90 21.40
C ASP A 191 -17.39 -10.61 21.03
N LYS A 192 -16.76 -11.49 20.23
CA LYS A 192 -15.35 -11.36 19.84
C LYS A 192 -15.13 -11.18 18.36
N TRP A 193 -16.05 -11.63 17.51
CA TRP A 193 -15.86 -11.66 16.08
C TRP A 193 -16.76 -10.70 15.33
N THR A 194 -16.19 -9.90 14.46
CA THR A 194 -16.90 -8.99 13.55
C THR A 194 -16.39 -9.23 12.13
N LEU A 195 -17.26 -9.53 11.18
CA LEU A 195 -16.96 -9.53 9.75
C LEU A 195 -16.94 -8.09 9.25
N VAL A 196 -16.04 -7.79 8.31
CA VAL A 196 -15.90 -6.47 7.69
C VAL A 196 -15.77 -6.63 6.20
N GLY A 197 -16.66 -6.01 5.45
CA GLY A 197 -16.58 -5.82 4.01
C GLY A 197 -16.37 -4.35 3.69
N TYR A 198 -15.49 -4.04 2.76
CA TYR A 198 -15.23 -2.68 2.27
C TYR A 198 -15.14 -2.68 0.74
N GLY A 199 -15.63 -1.64 0.12
CA GLY A 199 -15.44 -1.38 -1.30
C GLY A 199 -15.45 0.10 -1.61
N ASP A 200 -14.64 0.53 -2.56
CA ASP A 200 -14.65 1.89 -3.11
C ASP A 200 -14.41 1.90 -4.62
N VAL A 201 -14.82 3.00 -5.24
CA VAL A 201 -14.52 3.36 -6.63
C VAL A 201 -14.05 4.80 -6.68
N GLY A 202 -13.13 5.10 -7.60
CA GLY A 202 -12.50 6.42 -7.68
C GLY A 202 -11.83 6.69 -9.03
N GLY A 203 -11.00 7.75 -9.06
CA GLY A 203 -10.34 8.22 -10.27
C GLY A 203 -11.27 9.15 -11.06
N PHE A 204 -12.25 8.56 -11.74
CA PHE A 204 -13.26 9.25 -12.56
C PHE A 204 -12.64 10.18 -13.62
N GLY A 205 -11.41 9.89 -14.08
CA GLY A 205 -10.68 10.71 -15.05
C GLY A 205 -10.16 12.04 -14.48
N VAL A 206 -10.10 12.21 -13.14
CA VAL A 206 -9.51 13.40 -12.50
C VAL A 206 -8.00 13.22 -12.32
N GLY A 207 -7.58 12.11 -11.72
CA GLY A 207 -6.21 11.62 -11.65
C GLY A 207 -6.08 10.36 -12.50
N ALA A 208 -6.38 9.21 -11.93
CA ALA A 208 -6.53 7.96 -12.67
C ALA A 208 -7.82 7.95 -13.50
N ASP A 209 -7.85 7.20 -14.60
CA ASP A 209 -9.06 6.97 -15.38
C ASP A 209 -10.11 6.26 -14.53
N PHE A 210 -9.66 5.20 -13.84
CA PHE A 210 -10.52 4.47 -12.91
C PHE A 210 -9.69 3.78 -11.81
N THR A 211 -10.21 3.79 -10.59
CA THR A 211 -9.70 2.96 -9.50
C THR A 211 -10.82 2.24 -8.80
N TRP A 212 -10.57 1.04 -8.32
CA TRP A 212 -11.50 0.36 -7.43
C TRP A 212 -10.79 -0.52 -6.42
N GLN A 213 -11.42 -0.72 -5.28
CA GLN A 213 -10.91 -1.54 -4.21
C GLN A 213 -12.03 -2.35 -3.60
N ALA A 214 -11.72 -3.58 -3.21
CA ALA A 214 -12.58 -4.41 -2.39
C ALA A 214 -11.75 -5.13 -1.33
N SER A 215 -12.32 -5.28 -0.13
CA SER A 215 -11.75 -6.16 0.89
C SER A 215 -12.82 -6.88 1.69
N LEU A 216 -12.47 -8.08 2.13
CA LEU A 216 -13.29 -8.89 3.04
C LEU A 216 -12.38 -9.45 4.13
N GLY A 217 -12.80 -9.30 5.37
CA GLY A 217 -12.01 -9.76 6.50
C GLY A 217 -12.82 -9.91 7.77
N ALA A 218 -12.10 -10.17 8.85
CA ALA A 218 -12.66 -10.29 10.17
C ALA A 218 -11.78 -9.59 11.20
N ASN A 219 -12.43 -9.02 12.21
CA ASN A 219 -11.80 -8.49 13.41
C ASN A 219 -12.06 -9.43 14.58
N TYR A 220 -11.04 -9.67 15.38
CA TYR A 220 -11.12 -10.42 16.62
C TYR A 220 -10.76 -9.52 17.80
N ASP A 221 -11.71 -9.30 18.71
CA ASP A 221 -11.51 -8.47 19.89
C ASP A 221 -10.66 -9.20 20.92
N LEU A 222 -9.42 -8.73 21.11
CA LEU A 222 -8.47 -9.20 22.12
C LEU A 222 -8.82 -8.61 23.50
N SER A 223 -9.25 -7.35 23.50
CA SER A 223 -9.72 -6.61 24.67
C SER A 223 -10.80 -5.60 24.27
N LYS A 224 -11.28 -4.79 25.20
CA LYS A 224 -12.22 -3.69 24.90
C LYS A 224 -11.63 -2.61 23.99
N THR A 225 -10.31 -2.43 24.05
CA THR A 225 -9.59 -1.38 23.32
C THR A 225 -8.69 -1.91 22.20
N THR A 226 -8.54 -3.22 22.07
CA THR A 226 -7.61 -3.80 21.10
C THR A 226 -8.25 -4.94 20.33
N SER A 227 -8.13 -4.92 19.00
CA SER A 227 -8.54 -6.04 18.14
C SER A 227 -7.47 -6.37 17.10
N ALA A 228 -7.38 -7.65 16.75
CA ALA A 228 -6.64 -8.11 15.57
C ALA A 228 -7.58 -8.14 14.38
N SER A 229 -7.09 -7.75 13.21
CA SER A 229 -7.81 -7.79 11.93
C SER A 229 -7.04 -8.60 10.91
N PHE A 230 -7.73 -9.36 10.08
CA PHE A 230 -7.15 -10.09 8.96
C PHE A 230 -8.19 -10.26 7.85
N GLY A 231 -7.72 -10.41 6.64
CA GLY A 231 -8.60 -10.56 5.49
C GLY A 231 -7.82 -10.52 4.18
N TYR A 232 -8.56 -10.35 3.11
CA TYR A 232 -8.04 -10.21 1.76
C TYR A 232 -8.46 -8.87 1.18
N ARG A 233 -7.53 -8.19 0.51
CA ARG A 233 -7.74 -6.90 -0.14
C ARG A 233 -7.28 -6.99 -1.58
N TYR A 234 -8.08 -6.45 -2.48
CA TYR A 234 -7.80 -6.21 -3.88
C TYR A 234 -7.90 -4.72 -4.17
N PHE A 235 -6.96 -4.19 -4.94
CA PHE A 235 -6.94 -2.80 -5.37
C PHE A 235 -6.42 -2.70 -6.81
N SER A 236 -7.16 -2.04 -7.67
CA SER A 236 -6.83 -1.81 -9.08
C SER A 236 -6.76 -0.32 -9.37
N VAL A 237 -5.80 0.06 -10.19
CA VAL A 237 -5.57 1.41 -10.68
C VAL A 237 -5.36 1.34 -12.18
N ASP A 238 -6.15 2.07 -12.93
CA ASP A 238 -5.99 2.35 -14.36
C ASP A 238 -5.67 3.83 -14.52
N TYR A 239 -4.41 4.12 -14.87
CA TYR A 239 -3.90 5.46 -15.07
C TYR A 239 -3.13 5.51 -16.40
N ASP A 240 -3.61 6.29 -17.37
CA ASP A 240 -2.95 6.51 -18.66
C ASP A 240 -2.99 7.99 -19.06
N HIS A 241 -2.06 8.78 -18.50
CA HIS A 241 -1.98 10.21 -18.77
C HIS A 241 -0.53 10.67 -18.97
N ASP A 242 -0.34 11.69 -19.82
CA ASP A 242 0.95 12.34 -20.06
C ASP A 242 2.07 11.38 -20.50
N GLY A 243 1.71 10.30 -21.22
CA GLY A 243 2.67 9.29 -21.66
C GLY A 243 3.20 8.41 -20.52
N PHE A 244 2.49 8.35 -19.40
CA PHE A 244 2.74 7.41 -18.31
C PHE A 244 1.54 6.49 -18.15
N LEU A 245 1.76 5.19 -18.37
CA LEU A 245 0.79 4.13 -18.14
C LEU A 245 1.10 3.43 -16.82
N TYR A 246 0.09 3.28 -15.98
CA TYR A 246 0.13 2.50 -14.76
C TYR A 246 -1.21 1.78 -14.59
N ASP A 247 -1.34 0.63 -15.24
CA ASP A 247 -2.50 -0.26 -15.16
C ASP A 247 -2.11 -1.44 -14.28
N MET A 248 -2.46 -1.37 -12.98
CA MET A 248 -1.91 -2.25 -11.96
C MET A 248 -2.98 -2.79 -11.03
N GLU A 249 -2.88 -4.07 -10.76
CA GLU A 249 -3.67 -4.81 -9.78
C GLU A 249 -2.78 -5.22 -8.61
N ASN A 250 -3.24 -4.96 -7.40
CA ASN A 250 -2.58 -5.34 -6.16
C ASN A 250 -3.55 -6.19 -5.36
N GLU A 251 -3.16 -7.41 -4.98
CA GLU A 251 -4.03 -8.30 -4.23
C GLU A 251 -3.27 -9.12 -3.21
N GLY A 252 -3.88 -9.39 -2.07
CA GLY A 252 -3.24 -10.21 -1.05
C GLY A 252 -3.90 -10.14 0.32
N LEU A 253 -3.36 -10.94 1.23
CA LEU A 253 -3.78 -10.99 2.61
C LEU A 253 -3.31 -9.74 3.36
N TYR A 254 -4.14 -9.24 4.26
CA TYR A 254 -3.73 -8.23 5.23
C TYR A 254 -3.87 -8.72 6.66
N LEU A 255 -3.03 -8.19 7.53
CA LEU A 255 -3.03 -8.45 8.97
C LEU A 255 -2.77 -7.13 9.70
N GLY A 256 -3.58 -6.79 10.69
CA GLY A 256 -3.48 -5.56 11.44
C GLY A 256 -3.84 -5.70 12.91
N VAL A 257 -3.49 -4.69 13.69
CA VAL A 257 -3.90 -4.55 15.08
C VAL A 257 -4.48 -3.16 15.27
N THR A 258 -5.73 -3.10 15.74
CA THR A 258 -6.44 -1.84 16.00
C THR A 258 -6.39 -1.51 17.47
N PHE A 259 -6.00 -0.29 17.81
CA PHE A 259 -6.04 0.29 19.15
C PHE A 259 -7.12 1.38 19.15
N ARG A 260 -8.04 1.32 20.14
CA ARG A 260 -9.13 2.28 20.34
C ARG A 260 -8.88 3.08 21.60
N PHE A 261 -9.17 4.38 21.53
CA PHE A 261 -8.95 5.36 22.59
C PHE A 261 -10.24 6.13 22.90
#